data_e046aafbd02c794a38c05b5f77f8753c
#
_entry.id   e046aafbd02c794a38c05b5f77f8753c
#
_cell.length_a   1.000
_cell.length_b   1.000
_cell.length_c   1.000
_cell.angle_alpha   90.00
_cell.angle_beta   90.00
_cell.angle_gamma   90.00
#
_symmetry.space_group_name_H-M   'P 1'
#
loop_
_entity.id
_entity.type
_entity.pdbx_description
1 polymer ?
#
loop_
_entity_poly.entity_id
_entity_poly.type
_entity_poly.pdbx_seq_one_letter_code
_entity_poly.pdbx_strand_id
1 'polypeptide(L)'
;MSAYFLVIGLTAGVWMARIPAVKAQAHLSDGSLGVALFAVPVGLVLGATLAERLVDRVGSAPVTRACGVGGCLLSVTPGLARFLAELMAALLAIGIAAGTLDVAQNAQGVRVEALYGRPVMTSMHAFFSLGTIAGALVGGGFAWAGVGPLPSLAAAGLAGAIIDACAWPWLLPEARHSPALGAPPAGPSSPQEQIHWGGGPQPQEEWGGGPQPQGRRVRRLIVALGVLAVCALAAEGAAGDWSAVYLRDRLGTSAGFAALAFAAFAVTMTVGRAVGDSLIRRFGVVSLIRACGLVAAIGLAGGLAVGNPAAAVAGFAVFGAGLSVVVPQVFAAGGRADPARPGSALAKVVGIGYAGQSAGPAVIGAAASLVGLRLALAIPVLLALWIAVAAPVLRAPARTAYGRHMDDKEIMGRISELIQTEHELRDQLASGRLSSEQERERLRSAEEALDQCWDLLRQRRARREFGENPDSATARPVAEVEGYQQ
;
A
#
# COMPACT_ATOMS: atom_id res chain seq x y z
N MET A 1 -18.84 2.04 -5.06
CA MET A 1 -17.56 1.80 -4.34
C MET A 1 -16.95 3.08 -3.77
N SER A 2 -16.77 4.15 -4.56
CA SER A 2 -16.17 5.41 -4.06
C SER A 2 -16.83 5.97 -2.81
N ALA A 3 -18.15 5.78 -2.62
CA ALA A 3 -18.85 6.21 -1.42
C ALA A 3 -18.33 5.50 -0.15
N TYR A 4 -18.11 4.19 -0.19
CA TYR A 4 -17.55 3.43 0.93
C TYR A 4 -16.15 3.91 1.31
N PHE A 5 -15.29 4.17 0.32
CA PHE A 5 -13.97 4.76 0.58
C PHE A 5 -14.06 6.16 1.18
N LEU A 6 -14.98 6.99 0.69
CA LEU A 6 -15.21 8.33 1.24
C LEU A 6 -15.68 8.27 2.71
N VAL A 7 -16.62 7.38 3.01
CA VAL A 7 -17.23 7.26 4.34
C VAL A 7 -16.22 6.74 5.37
N ILE A 8 -15.43 5.73 5.05
CA ILE A 8 -14.40 5.24 5.98
C ILE A 8 -13.35 6.33 6.24
N GLY A 9 -12.99 7.11 5.21
CA GLY A 9 -12.12 8.27 5.39
C GLY A 9 -12.76 9.34 6.28
N LEU A 10 -14.04 9.69 6.05
CA LEU A 10 -14.76 10.69 6.82
C LEU A 10 -14.84 10.32 8.31
N THR A 11 -15.23 9.09 8.63
CA THR A 11 -15.32 8.63 10.03
C THR A 11 -13.95 8.59 10.70
N ALA A 12 -12.89 8.18 9.99
CA ALA A 12 -11.51 8.22 10.48
C ALA A 12 -11.05 9.66 10.75
N GLY A 13 -11.31 10.60 9.84
CA GLY A 13 -10.95 12.01 10.02
C GLY A 13 -11.66 12.68 11.21
N VAL A 14 -12.96 12.41 11.40
CA VAL A 14 -13.68 12.88 12.58
C VAL A 14 -13.10 12.29 13.85
N TRP A 15 -12.82 10.98 13.87
CA TRP A 15 -12.17 10.32 15.01
C TRP A 15 -10.85 11.00 15.38
N MET A 16 -9.94 11.19 14.42
CA MET A 16 -8.62 11.80 14.65
C MET A 16 -8.74 13.21 15.26
N ALA A 17 -9.70 14.02 14.78
CA ALA A 17 -9.97 15.34 15.34
C ALA A 17 -10.58 15.29 16.76
N ARG A 18 -11.19 14.17 17.16
CA ARG A 18 -11.87 14.01 18.45
C ARG A 18 -11.09 13.21 19.49
N ILE A 19 -9.93 12.65 19.15
CA ILE A 19 -9.05 11.91 20.08
C ILE A 19 -8.79 12.68 21.38
N PRO A 20 -8.43 14.01 21.36
CA PRO A 20 -8.18 14.75 22.60
C PRO A 20 -9.39 14.82 23.52
N ALA A 21 -10.60 14.95 22.95
CA ALA A 21 -11.84 15.03 23.73
C ALA A 21 -12.20 13.69 24.38
N VAL A 22 -12.00 12.57 23.64
CA VAL A 22 -12.20 11.20 24.17
C VAL A 22 -11.17 10.88 25.24
N LYS A 23 -9.89 11.26 25.02
CA LYS A 23 -8.82 11.13 26.02
C LYS A 23 -9.18 11.82 27.33
N ALA A 24 -9.65 13.08 27.25
CA ALA A 24 -10.05 13.86 28.41
C ALA A 24 -11.26 13.25 29.12
N GLN A 25 -12.29 12.80 28.36
CA GLN A 25 -13.50 12.14 28.89
C GLN A 25 -13.17 10.85 29.63
N ALA A 26 -12.24 10.05 29.12
CA ALA A 26 -11.83 8.77 29.70
C ALA A 26 -10.71 8.92 30.75
N HIS A 27 -10.28 10.14 31.06
CA HIS A 27 -9.21 10.48 32.03
C HIS A 27 -7.89 9.73 31.75
N LEU A 28 -7.49 9.61 30.49
CA LEU A 28 -6.33 8.84 30.07
C LEU A 28 -5.04 9.68 30.09
N SER A 29 -3.94 9.06 30.53
CA SER A 29 -2.59 9.57 30.29
C SER A 29 -2.19 9.37 28.81
N ASP A 30 -1.09 9.99 28.38
CA ASP A 30 -0.54 9.77 27.03
C ASP A 30 -0.16 8.30 26.83
N GLY A 31 0.40 7.66 27.85
CA GLY A 31 0.75 6.24 27.79
C GLY A 31 -0.46 5.33 27.64
N SER A 32 -1.51 5.52 28.45
CA SER A 32 -2.73 4.73 28.35
C SER A 32 -3.52 5.00 27.06
N LEU A 33 -3.48 6.22 26.53
CA LEU A 33 -4.02 6.52 25.20
C LEU A 33 -3.26 5.73 24.12
N GLY A 34 -1.93 5.71 24.17
CA GLY A 34 -1.11 4.93 23.23
C GLY A 34 -1.46 3.44 23.23
N VAL A 35 -1.68 2.86 24.41
CA VAL A 35 -2.14 1.47 24.56
C VAL A 35 -3.54 1.29 23.96
N ALA A 36 -4.46 2.23 24.19
CA ALA A 36 -5.81 2.16 23.60
C ALA A 36 -5.76 2.21 22.07
N LEU A 37 -4.99 3.13 21.50
CA LEU A 37 -4.85 3.29 20.05
C LEU A 37 -4.24 2.04 19.38
N PHE A 38 -3.39 1.29 20.08
CA PHE A 38 -2.85 0.02 19.58
C PHE A 38 -3.93 -1.04 19.31
N ALA A 39 -5.10 -0.93 19.91
CA ALA A 39 -6.21 -1.86 19.67
C ALA A 39 -6.74 -1.80 18.23
N VAL A 40 -6.68 -0.64 17.54
CA VAL A 40 -7.13 -0.50 16.14
C VAL A 40 -6.35 -1.39 15.18
N PRO A 41 -5.01 -1.31 15.11
CA PRO A 41 -4.24 -2.16 14.20
C PRO A 41 -4.33 -3.66 14.55
N VAL A 42 -4.44 -4.03 15.82
CA VAL A 42 -4.72 -5.42 16.21
C VAL A 42 -6.06 -5.85 15.60
N GLY A 43 -7.08 -5.01 15.74
CA GLY A 43 -8.38 -5.25 15.15
C GLY A 43 -8.34 -5.35 13.63
N LEU A 44 -7.57 -4.49 12.94
CA LEU A 44 -7.40 -4.53 11.48
C LEU A 44 -6.86 -5.90 11.01
N VAL A 45 -5.84 -6.43 11.67
CA VAL A 45 -5.28 -7.75 11.35
C VAL A 45 -6.30 -8.86 11.57
N LEU A 46 -7.00 -8.85 12.71
CA LEU A 46 -8.06 -9.82 13.01
C LEU A 46 -9.20 -9.72 12.00
N GLY A 47 -9.60 -8.50 11.63
CA GLY A 47 -10.64 -8.24 10.65
C GLY A 47 -10.26 -8.72 9.25
N ALA A 48 -9.03 -8.48 8.80
CA ALA A 48 -8.55 -8.95 7.52
C ALA A 48 -8.56 -10.49 7.42
N THR A 49 -8.13 -11.19 8.48
CA THR A 49 -8.19 -12.67 8.53
C THR A 49 -9.63 -13.20 8.58
N LEU A 50 -10.54 -12.47 9.22
CA LEU A 50 -11.97 -12.78 9.24
C LEU A 50 -12.59 -12.58 7.87
N ALA A 51 -12.18 -11.53 7.16
CA ALA A 51 -12.68 -11.17 5.84
C ALA A 51 -12.48 -12.29 4.81
N GLU A 52 -11.31 -12.94 4.78
CA GLU A 52 -11.05 -14.06 3.88
C GLU A 52 -12.16 -15.13 3.99
N ARG A 53 -12.46 -15.56 5.21
CA ARG A 53 -13.49 -16.58 5.46
C ARG A 53 -14.91 -16.12 5.16
N LEU A 54 -15.22 -14.85 5.43
CA LEU A 54 -16.55 -14.29 5.19
C LEU A 54 -16.80 -14.05 3.69
N VAL A 55 -15.83 -13.48 2.99
CA VAL A 55 -15.93 -13.21 1.55
C VAL A 55 -16.05 -14.52 0.78
N ASP A 56 -15.31 -15.56 1.14
CA ASP A 56 -15.42 -16.88 0.51
C ASP A 56 -16.78 -17.54 0.73
N ARG A 57 -17.41 -17.31 1.90
CA ARG A 57 -18.69 -17.97 2.24
C ARG A 57 -19.93 -17.23 1.72
N VAL A 58 -19.95 -15.92 1.88
CA VAL A 58 -21.15 -15.11 1.61
C VAL A 58 -20.96 -14.09 0.51
N GLY A 59 -19.72 -13.94 0.00
CA GLY A 59 -19.37 -12.99 -1.03
C GLY A 59 -18.96 -11.61 -0.52
N SER A 60 -18.31 -10.85 -1.39
CA SER A 60 -17.76 -9.53 -1.04
C SER A 60 -18.86 -8.47 -0.84
N ALA A 61 -19.98 -8.50 -1.61
CA ALA A 61 -21.01 -7.49 -1.51
C ALA A 61 -21.77 -7.52 -0.16
N PRO A 62 -22.26 -8.66 0.37
CA PRO A 62 -22.88 -8.71 1.69
C PRO A 62 -21.92 -8.28 2.81
N VAL A 63 -20.64 -8.68 2.74
CA VAL A 63 -19.62 -8.29 3.73
C VAL A 63 -19.38 -6.78 3.70
N THR A 64 -19.20 -6.18 2.50
CA THR A 64 -19.04 -4.73 2.34
C THR A 64 -20.23 -3.98 2.92
N ARG A 65 -21.46 -4.45 2.67
CA ARG A 65 -22.70 -3.87 3.22
C ARG A 65 -22.71 -3.88 4.74
N ALA A 66 -22.54 -5.07 5.32
CA ALA A 66 -22.64 -5.25 6.76
C ALA A 66 -21.53 -4.48 7.50
N CYS A 67 -20.28 -4.56 7.01
CA CYS A 67 -19.14 -3.90 7.64
C CYS A 67 -19.10 -2.38 7.38
N GLY A 68 -19.62 -1.88 6.24
CA GLY A 68 -19.74 -0.45 5.99
C GLY A 68 -20.67 0.20 6.98
N VAL A 69 -21.94 -0.21 7.01
CA VAL A 69 -22.94 0.32 7.95
C VAL A 69 -22.54 0.01 9.40
N GLY A 70 -22.17 -1.25 9.71
CA GLY A 70 -21.77 -1.66 11.05
C GLY A 70 -20.54 -0.91 11.56
N GLY A 71 -19.53 -0.70 10.72
CA GLY A 71 -18.33 0.08 11.06
C GLY A 71 -18.64 1.54 11.36
N CYS A 72 -19.56 2.16 10.59
CA CYS A 72 -20.03 3.50 10.86
C CYS A 72 -20.75 3.60 12.23
N LEU A 73 -21.59 2.64 12.58
CA LEU A 73 -22.24 2.60 13.88
C LEU A 73 -21.25 2.34 15.01
N LEU A 74 -20.28 1.45 14.82
CA LEU A 74 -19.21 1.20 15.78
C LEU A 74 -18.32 2.42 15.99
N SER A 75 -18.15 3.31 15.00
CA SER A 75 -17.36 4.54 15.15
C SER A 75 -17.91 5.51 16.19
N VAL A 76 -19.14 5.32 16.65
CA VAL A 76 -19.76 6.08 17.74
C VAL A 76 -19.25 5.65 19.12
N THR A 77 -18.87 4.38 19.27
CA THR A 77 -18.58 3.76 20.57
C THR A 77 -17.42 4.39 21.35
N PRO A 78 -16.35 4.94 20.76
CA PRO A 78 -15.35 5.68 21.52
C PRO A 78 -15.89 6.91 22.26
N GLY A 79 -16.97 7.52 21.75
CA GLY A 79 -17.65 8.63 22.42
C GLY A 79 -18.37 8.22 23.72
N LEU A 80 -18.60 6.94 23.94
CA LEU A 80 -19.20 6.37 25.16
C LEU A 80 -18.15 6.00 26.21
N ALA A 81 -16.88 5.83 25.81
CA ALA A 81 -15.82 5.33 26.67
C ALA A 81 -15.51 6.29 27.83
N ARG A 82 -15.48 5.77 29.04
CA ARG A 82 -15.19 6.49 30.29
C ARG A 82 -13.87 6.06 30.93
N PHE A 83 -13.32 4.92 30.53
CA PHE A 83 -12.04 4.42 31.00
C PHE A 83 -11.34 3.58 29.91
N LEU A 84 -10.07 3.23 30.15
CA LEU A 84 -9.17 2.60 29.18
C LEU A 84 -9.77 1.34 28.53
N ALA A 85 -10.31 0.41 29.32
CA ALA A 85 -10.78 -0.87 28.79
C ALA A 85 -11.97 -0.71 27.81
N GLU A 86 -12.88 0.22 28.10
CA GLU A 86 -13.99 0.53 27.20
C GLU A 86 -13.48 1.12 25.87
N LEU A 87 -12.52 2.04 25.93
CA LEU A 87 -11.91 2.61 24.73
C LEU A 87 -11.17 1.55 23.92
N MET A 88 -10.39 0.68 24.55
CA MET A 88 -9.71 -0.44 23.89
C MET A 88 -10.69 -1.38 23.20
N ALA A 89 -11.78 -1.76 23.87
CA ALA A 89 -12.81 -2.62 23.28
C ALA A 89 -13.48 -1.95 22.07
N ALA A 90 -13.82 -0.66 22.17
CA ALA A 90 -14.41 0.11 21.09
C ALA A 90 -13.46 0.18 19.88
N LEU A 91 -12.18 0.52 20.10
CA LEU A 91 -11.17 0.65 19.05
C LEU A 91 -10.82 -0.70 18.41
N LEU A 92 -10.79 -1.79 19.18
CA LEU A 92 -10.62 -3.14 18.67
C LEU A 92 -11.77 -3.53 17.75
N ALA A 93 -13.01 -3.27 18.16
CA ALA A 93 -14.20 -3.57 17.35
C ALA A 93 -14.22 -2.76 16.05
N ILE A 94 -13.87 -1.47 16.12
CA ILE A 94 -13.72 -0.60 14.93
C ILE A 94 -12.63 -1.17 14.02
N GLY A 95 -11.48 -1.56 14.58
CA GLY A 95 -10.39 -2.16 13.82
C GLY A 95 -10.82 -3.44 13.10
N ILE A 96 -11.54 -4.34 13.77
CA ILE A 96 -12.07 -5.58 13.15
C ILE A 96 -13.03 -5.24 12.00
N ALA A 97 -13.97 -4.33 12.22
CA ALA A 97 -14.91 -3.93 11.18
C ALA A 97 -14.21 -3.27 9.99
N ALA A 98 -13.25 -2.37 10.25
CA ALA A 98 -12.49 -1.69 9.21
C ALA A 98 -11.60 -2.65 8.41
N GLY A 99 -10.89 -3.56 9.06
CA GLY A 99 -10.05 -4.56 8.38
C GLY A 99 -10.88 -5.53 7.52
N THR A 100 -12.06 -5.93 8.03
CA THR A 100 -12.99 -6.76 7.26
C THR A 100 -13.55 -6.01 6.06
N LEU A 101 -13.92 -4.74 6.25
CA LEU A 101 -14.43 -3.88 5.18
C LEU A 101 -13.35 -3.62 4.13
N ASP A 102 -12.12 -3.36 4.54
CA ASP A 102 -11.02 -3.06 3.61
C ASP A 102 -10.79 -4.19 2.61
N VAL A 103 -10.72 -5.43 3.06
CA VAL A 103 -10.58 -6.60 2.17
C VAL A 103 -11.81 -6.73 1.25
N ALA A 104 -13.03 -6.64 1.79
CA ALA A 104 -14.24 -6.84 1.02
C ALA A 104 -14.48 -5.72 -0.01
N GLN A 105 -14.25 -4.45 0.36
CA GLN A 105 -14.43 -3.31 -0.55
C GLN A 105 -13.36 -3.29 -1.65
N ASN A 106 -12.12 -3.70 -1.36
CA ASN A 106 -11.08 -3.83 -2.38
C ASN A 106 -11.39 -4.97 -3.36
N ALA A 107 -11.91 -6.10 -2.88
CA ALA A 107 -12.40 -7.18 -3.75
C ALA A 107 -13.53 -6.70 -4.70
N GLN A 108 -14.47 -5.90 -4.19
CA GLN A 108 -15.48 -5.25 -5.03
C GLN A 108 -14.86 -4.25 -6.00
N GLY A 109 -13.86 -3.47 -5.56
CA GLY A 109 -13.14 -2.51 -6.40
C GLY A 109 -12.46 -3.15 -7.60
N VAL A 110 -11.79 -4.28 -7.40
CA VAL A 110 -11.16 -5.08 -8.49
C VAL A 110 -12.20 -5.54 -9.50
N ARG A 111 -13.38 -6.00 -9.04
CA ARG A 111 -14.47 -6.41 -9.94
C ARG A 111 -15.04 -5.23 -10.74
N VAL A 112 -15.19 -4.05 -10.11
CA VAL A 112 -15.60 -2.82 -10.80
C VAL A 112 -14.57 -2.44 -11.85
N GLU A 113 -13.28 -2.51 -11.53
CA GLU A 113 -12.18 -2.20 -12.45
C GLU A 113 -12.20 -3.13 -13.67
N ALA A 114 -12.39 -4.44 -13.45
CA ALA A 114 -12.51 -5.42 -14.52
C ALA A 114 -13.70 -5.14 -15.46
N LEU A 115 -14.86 -4.75 -14.92
CA LEU A 115 -16.03 -4.39 -15.73
C LEU A 115 -15.88 -3.05 -16.44
N TYR A 116 -15.14 -2.11 -15.85
CA TYR A 116 -14.92 -0.77 -16.43
C TYR A 116 -13.88 -0.77 -17.54
N GLY A 117 -13.04 -1.82 -17.62
CA GLY A 117 -11.99 -1.98 -18.63
C GLY A 117 -10.85 -0.96 -18.51
N ARG A 118 -10.73 -0.24 -17.38
CA ARG A 118 -9.68 0.72 -17.11
C ARG A 118 -9.36 0.82 -15.62
N PRO A 119 -8.11 1.16 -15.23
CA PRO A 119 -7.72 1.33 -13.84
C PRO A 119 -8.54 2.42 -13.14
N VAL A 120 -9.25 2.08 -12.06
CA VAL A 120 -10.05 3.01 -11.24
C VAL A 120 -9.76 2.87 -9.73
N MET A 121 -8.97 1.89 -9.34
CA MET A 121 -8.65 1.63 -7.93
C MET A 121 -8.00 2.84 -7.25
N THR A 122 -7.02 3.48 -7.91
CA THR A 122 -6.36 4.68 -7.37
C THR A 122 -7.35 5.82 -7.13
N SER A 123 -8.34 6.00 -8.03
CA SER A 123 -9.39 7.00 -7.85
C SER A 123 -10.29 6.68 -6.66
N MET A 124 -10.59 5.39 -6.42
CA MET A 124 -11.36 4.98 -5.23
C MET A 124 -10.62 5.32 -3.94
N HIS A 125 -9.32 5.05 -3.86
CA HIS A 125 -8.50 5.44 -2.71
C HIS A 125 -8.35 6.95 -2.54
N ALA A 126 -8.43 7.74 -3.62
CA ALA A 126 -8.48 9.20 -3.52
C ALA A 126 -9.72 9.69 -2.79
N PHE A 127 -10.87 9.01 -2.92
CA PHE A 127 -12.07 9.31 -2.14
C PHE A 127 -11.86 9.06 -0.65
N PHE A 128 -11.07 8.06 -0.26
CA PHE A 128 -10.69 7.88 1.14
C PHE A 128 -9.93 9.10 1.67
N SER A 129 -8.93 9.60 0.94
CA SER A 129 -8.17 10.79 1.35
C SER A 129 -9.05 12.03 1.44
N LEU A 130 -9.96 12.22 0.47
CA LEU A 130 -10.92 13.31 0.48
C LEU A 130 -11.86 13.21 1.68
N GLY A 131 -12.34 12.00 1.97
CA GLY A 131 -13.15 11.72 3.16
C GLY A 131 -12.42 12.07 4.46
N THR A 132 -11.14 11.68 4.57
CA THR A 132 -10.33 11.97 5.77
C THR A 132 -10.15 13.46 6.00
N ILE A 133 -9.91 14.24 4.94
CA ILE A 133 -9.82 15.71 5.03
C ILE A 133 -11.17 16.29 5.45
N ALA A 134 -12.25 15.91 4.78
CA ALA A 134 -13.60 16.37 5.11
C ALA A 134 -13.97 16.02 6.56
N GLY A 135 -13.67 14.79 7.00
CA GLY A 135 -13.89 14.34 8.37
C GLY A 135 -13.10 15.13 9.40
N ALA A 136 -11.83 15.43 9.13
CA ALA A 136 -11.02 16.25 10.02
C ALA A 136 -11.59 17.68 10.19
N LEU A 137 -12.04 18.27 9.08
CA LEU A 137 -12.69 19.59 9.10
C LEU A 137 -14.03 19.57 9.85
N VAL A 138 -14.87 18.57 9.61
CA VAL A 138 -16.16 18.38 10.30
C VAL A 138 -15.95 18.14 11.80
N GLY A 139 -15.01 17.23 12.16
CA GLY A 139 -14.66 16.95 13.55
C GLY A 139 -14.09 18.17 14.28
N GLY A 140 -13.24 18.95 13.58
CA GLY A 140 -12.73 20.23 14.06
C GLY A 140 -13.83 21.28 14.25
N GLY A 141 -14.80 21.36 13.31
CA GLY A 141 -15.97 22.22 13.42
C GLY A 141 -16.84 21.88 14.63
N PHE A 142 -17.13 20.61 14.88
CA PHE A 142 -17.80 20.16 16.10
C PHE A 142 -17.01 20.52 17.36
N ALA A 143 -15.68 20.36 17.32
CA ALA A 143 -14.84 20.72 18.44
C ALA A 143 -14.84 22.23 18.71
N TRP A 144 -14.83 23.04 17.66
CA TRP A 144 -14.93 24.52 17.75
C TRP A 144 -16.29 24.99 18.30
N ALA A 145 -17.35 24.32 17.88
CA ALA A 145 -18.70 24.57 18.38
C ALA A 145 -18.95 24.05 19.81
N GLY A 146 -17.95 23.48 20.49
CA GLY A 146 -18.09 22.93 21.84
C GLY A 146 -18.90 21.63 21.91
N VAL A 147 -19.20 20.99 20.79
CA VAL A 147 -19.96 19.74 20.77
C VAL A 147 -19.10 18.61 21.36
N GLY A 148 -19.67 17.84 22.29
CA GLY A 148 -18.97 16.73 22.95
C GLY A 148 -18.56 15.60 21.98
N PRO A 149 -17.70 14.66 22.42
CA PRO A 149 -17.22 13.58 21.54
C PRO A 149 -18.35 12.66 21.07
N LEU A 150 -19.25 12.24 21.95
CA LEU A 150 -20.35 11.34 21.60
C LEU A 150 -21.27 11.90 20.50
N PRO A 151 -21.88 13.09 20.62
CA PRO A 151 -22.78 13.60 19.57
C PRO A 151 -22.02 13.88 18.25
N SER A 152 -20.74 14.29 18.29
CA SER A 152 -19.95 14.50 17.06
C SER A 152 -19.64 13.19 16.33
N LEU A 153 -19.25 12.14 17.04
CA LEU A 153 -19.02 10.81 16.47
C LEU A 153 -20.33 10.16 16.02
N ALA A 154 -21.41 10.35 16.75
CA ALA A 154 -22.76 9.86 16.38
C ALA A 154 -23.26 10.52 15.09
N ALA A 155 -23.12 11.83 14.95
CA ALA A 155 -23.51 12.53 13.72
C ALA A 155 -22.74 12.03 12.50
N ALA A 156 -21.41 11.87 12.63
CA ALA A 156 -20.57 11.35 11.55
C ALA A 156 -20.86 9.87 11.22
N GLY A 157 -20.96 9.03 12.26
CA GLY A 157 -21.27 7.61 12.09
C GLY A 157 -22.64 7.38 11.48
N LEU A 158 -23.67 8.12 11.92
CA LEU A 158 -25.03 8.01 11.35
C LEU A 158 -25.07 8.50 9.91
N ALA A 159 -24.45 9.65 9.61
CA ALA A 159 -24.35 10.15 8.24
C ALA A 159 -23.63 9.16 7.33
N GLY A 160 -22.50 8.58 7.78
CA GLY A 160 -21.77 7.56 7.06
C GLY A 160 -22.61 6.30 6.82
N ALA A 161 -23.32 5.82 7.84
CA ALA A 161 -24.20 4.65 7.72
C ALA A 161 -25.33 4.88 6.70
N ILE A 162 -25.90 6.08 6.66
CA ILE A 162 -26.92 6.47 5.66
C ILE A 162 -26.33 6.48 4.26
N ILE A 163 -25.13 7.08 4.07
CA ILE A 163 -24.48 7.13 2.76
C ILE A 163 -24.16 5.70 2.27
N ASP A 164 -23.60 4.85 3.13
CA ASP A 164 -23.28 3.45 2.79
C ASP A 164 -24.55 2.64 2.49
N ALA A 165 -25.63 2.84 3.27
CA ALA A 165 -26.91 2.20 3.01
C ALA A 165 -27.52 2.67 1.68
N CYS A 166 -27.45 3.96 1.35
CA CYS A 166 -27.86 4.49 0.06
C CYS A 166 -27.00 3.94 -1.10
N ALA A 167 -25.71 3.70 -0.87
CA ALA A 167 -24.82 3.12 -1.87
C ALA A 167 -25.00 1.60 -2.07
N TRP A 168 -25.75 0.94 -1.22
CA TRP A 168 -25.99 -0.50 -1.18
C TRP A 168 -26.47 -1.13 -2.49
N PRO A 169 -27.45 -0.53 -3.23
CA PRO A 169 -27.95 -1.11 -4.48
C PRO A 169 -26.91 -1.15 -5.61
N TRP A 170 -25.89 -0.30 -5.58
CA TRP A 170 -24.86 -0.19 -6.60
C TRP A 170 -23.64 -1.10 -6.38
N LEU A 171 -23.62 -1.91 -5.32
CA LEU A 171 -22.60 -2.96 -5.18
C LEU A 171 -22.88 -4.07 -6.18
N LEU A 172 -21.81 -4.56 -6.81
CA LEU A 172 -21.92 -5.65 -7.78
C LEU A 172 -22.43 -6.91 -7.08
N PRO A 173 -23.54 -7.51 -7.57
CA PRO A 173 -24.02 -8.78 -7.02
C PRO A 173 -22.93 -9.84 -7.19
N GLU A 174 -22.86 -10.80 -6.25
CA GLU A 174 -21.99 -11.96 -6.43
C GLU A 174 -22.41 -12.69 -7.70
N ALA A 175 -21.44 -12.99 -8.55
CA ALA A 175 -21.67 -13.99 -9.56
C ALA A 175 -21.98 -15.28 -8.78
N ARG A 176 -23.24 -15.74 -8.83
CA ARG A 176 -23.56 -17.10 -8.38
C ARG A 176 -22.49 -17.98 -9.01
N HIS A 177 -21.87 -18.85 -8.22
CA HIS A 177 -20.94 -19.84 -8.74
C HIS A 177 -21.58 -20.48 -9.97
N SER A 178 -21.33 -19.96 -11.16
CA SER A 178 -21.48 -20.75 -12.38
C SER A 178 -20.43 -21.83 -12.20
N PRO A 179 -20.81 -23.09 -12.17
CA PRO A 179 -19.84 -24.16 -12.27
C PRO A 179 -18.97 -23.81 -13.47
N ALA A 180 -17.66 -23.89 -13.30
CA ALA A 180 -16.65 -23.48 -14.26
C ALA A 180 -17.13 -23.80 -15.70
N LEU A 181 -17.51 -22.77 -16.45
CA LEU A 181 -17.69 -22.85 -17.87
C LEU A 181 -16.32 -23.08 -18.46
N GLY A 182 -16.01 -24.37 -18.72
CA GLY A 182 -14.82 -24.68 -19.48
C GLY A 182 -13.90 -25.77 -18.93
N ALA A 183 -14.41 -26.76 -18.18
CA ALA A 183 -13.84 -28.07 -18.37
C ALA A 183 -14.35 -28.56 -19.73
N PRO A 184 -13.49 -28.84 -20.73
CA PRO A 184 -13.97 -29.53 -21.95
C PRO A 184 -14.63 -30.83 -21.50
N PRO A 185 -15.75 -31.25 -22.14
CA PRO A 185 -16.41 -32.49 -21.78
C PRO A 185 -15.37 -33.59 -21.82
N ALA A 186 -15.28 -34.34 -20.72
CA ALA A 186 -14.44 -35.52 -20.66
C ALA A 186 -14.85 -36.41 -21.86
N GLY A 187 -13.95 -36.49 -22.84
CA GLY A 187 -14.08 -37.44 -23.93
C GLY A 187 -14.19 -38.84 -23.36
N PRO A 188 -14.81 -39.78 -24.06
CA PRO A 188 -15.01 -41.12 -23.55
C PRO A 188 -13.64 -41.71 -23.13
N SER A 189 -13.61 -42.20 -21.92
CA SER A 189 -12.44 -42.86 -21.30
C SER A 189 -12.05 -44.05 -22.17
N SER A 190 -10.97 -43.92 -22.93
CA SER A 190 -10.24 -45.04 -23.48
C SER A 190 -9.56 -45.80 -22.34
N PRO A 191 -9.55 -47.12 -22.33
CA PRO A 191 -8.87 -47.90 -21.31
C PRO A 191 -7.36 -47.62 -21.38
N GLN A 192 -6.79 -47.00 -20.38
CA GLN A 192 -5.35 -46.92 -20.24
C GLN A 192 -4.84 -48.30 -19.81
N GLU A 193 -4.20 -49.01 -20.74
CA GLU A 193 -3.29 -50.09 -20.43
C GLU A 193 -2.22 -49.61 -19.48
N GLN A 194 -2.22 -50.17 -18.26
CA GLN A 194 -1.15 -49.98 -17.27
C GLN A 194 0.09 -50.72 -17.76
N ILE A 195 1.02 -50.02 -18.42
CA ILE A 195 2.36 -50.52 -18.67
C ILE A 195 3.18 -50.32 -17.37
N HIS A 196 3.40 -51.45 -16.70
CA HIS A 196 4.22 -51.54 -15.49
C HIS A 196 5.72 -51.51 -15.95
N TRP A 197 6.39 -50.37 -15.78
CA TRP A 197 7.85 -50.30 -15.90
C TRP A 197 8.50 -50.51 -14.54
N GLY A 198 9.28 -51.58 -14.49
CA GLY A 198 9.99 -52.00 -13.29
C GLY A 198 10.92 -50.91 -12.72
N GLY A 199 10.88 -50.79 -11.41
CA GLY A 199 11.72 -49.87 -10.66
C GLY A 199 13.19 -50.25 -10.68
N GLY A 200 14.02 -49.34 -11.16
CA GLY A 200 15.42 -49.22 -10.77
C GLY A 200 15.56 -48.10 -9.73
N PRO A 201 16.47 -48.22 -8.75
CA PRO A 201 16.66 -47.17 -7.76
C PRO A 201 17.19 -45.90 -8.44
N GLN A 202 16.41 -44.83 -8.33
CA GLN A 202 16.86 -43.50 -8.72
C GLN A 202 17.90 -43.02 -7.72
N PRO A 203 19.05 -42.48 -8.14
CA PRO A 203 19.98 -41.81 -7.25
C PRO A 203 19.26 -40.59 -6.64
N GLN A 204 19.06 -40.58 -5.34
CA GLN A 204 18.72 -39.38 -4.59
C GLN A 204 19.96 -38.46 -4.64
N GLU A 205 20.01 -37.56 -5.61
CA GLU A 205 20.89 -36.40 -5.51
C GLU A 205 20.35 -35.52 -4.40
N GLU A 206 20.95 -35.65 -3.22
CA GLU A 206 20.83 -34.63 -2.15
C GLU A 206 21.39 -33.32 -2.70
N TRP A 207 20.49 -32.51 -3.29
CA TRP A 207 20.78 -31.12 -3.53
C TRP A 207 20.81 -30.38 -2.18
N GLY A 208 21.99 -30.40 -1.56
CA GLY A 208 22.37 -29.49 -0.48
C GLY A 208 22.33 -28.04 -1.00
N GLY A 209 21.12 -27.53 -1.27
CA GLY A 209 20.87 -26.18 -1.72
C GLY A 209 20.91 -25.22 -0.54
N GLY A 210 22.10 -24.78 -0.13
CA GLY A 210 22.23 -23.54 0.64
C GLY A 210 21.56 -22.41 -0.16
N PRO A 211 20.91 -21.42 0.52
CA PRO A 211 20.16 -20.36 -0.16
C PRO A 211 21.03 -19.66 -1.19
N GLN A 212 20.62 -19.74 -2.45
CA GLN A 212 21.35 -19.13 -3.57
C GLN A 212 21.64 -17.65 -3.29
N PRO A 213 22.80 -17.11 -3.70
CA PRO A 213 23.21 -15.72 -3.40
C PRO A 213 22.17 -14.68 -3.82
N GLN A 214 21.40 -14.96 -4.86
CA GLN A 214 20.32 -14.13 -5.38
C GLN A 214 19.13 -14.03 -4.40
N GLY A 215 18.71 -15.13 -3.78
CA GLY A 215 17.63 -15.17 -2.81
C GLY A 215 17.93 -14.37 -1.53
N ARG A 216 19.19 -14.39 -1.07
CA ARG A 216 19.63 -13.57 0.09
C ARG A 216 19.59 -12.08 -0.21
N ARG A 217 19.94 -11.66 -1.43
CA ARG A 217 19.92 -10.26 -1.85
C ARG A 217 18.47 -9.71 -1.94
N VAL A 218 17.57 -10.46 -2.57
CA VAL A 218 16.14 -10.14 -2.67
C VAL A 218 15.52 -10.02 -1.26
N ARG A 219 15.78 -11.00 -0.38
CA ARG A 219 15.30 -10.96 1.00
C ARG A 219 15.79 -9.73 1.78
N ARG A 220 17.08 -9.37 1.64
CA ARG A 220 17.64 -8.15 2.28
C ARG A 220 16.97 -6.89 1.76
N LEU A 221 16.71 -6.81 0.45
CA LEU A 221 16.01 -5.67 -0.15
C LEU A 221 14.57 -5.55 0.37
N ILE A 222 13.82 -6.66 0.41
CA ILE A 222 12.44 -6.69 0.95
C ILE A 222 12.43 -6.21 2.41
N VAL A 223 13.37 -6.69 3.24
CA VAL A 223 13.46 -6.25 4.65
C VAL A 223 13.80 -4.76 4.73
N ALA A 224 14.75 -4.26 3.95
CA ALA A 224 15.13 -2.85 3.96
C ALA A 224 13.97 -1.94 3.50
N LEU A 225 13.23 -2.34 2.45
CA LEU A 225 12.01 -1.65 2.02
C LEU A 225 10.90 -1.74 3.07
N GLY A 226 10.76 -2.88 3.75
CA GLY A 226 9.83 -3.05 4.86
C GLY A 226 10.15 -2.12 6.03
N VAL A 227 11.41 -2.00 6.42
CA VAL A 227 11.83 -1.03 7.46
C VAL A 227 11.54 0.41 7.03
N LEU A 228 11.76 0.75 5.76
CA LEU A 228 11.43 2.06 5.24
C LEU A 228 9.91 2.32 5.25
N ALA A 229 9.10 1.29 4.95
CA ALA A 229 7.65 1.34 5.08
C ALA A 229 7.21 1.55 6.53
N VAL A 230 7.83 0.84 7.50
CA VAL A 230 7.61 1.08 8.95
C VAL A 230 7.84 2.52 9.31
N CYS A 231 8.98 3.08 8.90
CA CYS A 231 9.32 4.48 9.23
C CYS A 231 8.29 5.46 8.66
N ALA A 232 7.88 5.27 7.42
CA ALA A 232 6.92 6.15 6.76
C ALA A 232 5.52 6.04 7.38
N LEU A 233 4.99 4.82 7.53
CA LEU A 233 3.64 4.59 8.04
C LEU A 233 3.52 4.93 9.53
N ALA A 234 4.54 4.64 10.35
CA ALA A 234 4.55 5.04 11.75
C ALA A 234 4.63 6.57 11.91
N ALA A 235 5.38 7.26 11.03
CA ALA A 235 5.44 8.72 11.01
C ALA A 235 4.10 9.35 10.59
N GLU A 236 3.42 8.79 9.58
CA GLU A 236 2.07 9.19 9.18
C GLU A 236 1.06 8.98 10.33
N GLY A 237 1.09 7.79 10.96
CA GLY A 237 0.24 7.48 12.10
C GLY A 237 0.45 8.41 13.28
N ALA A 238 1.71 8.78 13.56
CA ALA A 238 2.04 9.73 14.63
C ALA A 238 1.36 11.10 14.42
N ALA A 239 1.29 11.59 13.18
CA ALA A 239 0.58 12.83 12.88
C ALA A 239 -0.93 12.69 13.11
N GLY A 240 -1.53 11.57 12.71
CA GLY A 240 -2.95 11.30 12.92
C GLY A 240 -3.33 11.23 14.40
N ASP A 241 -2.57 10.46 15.17
CA ASP A 241 -2.91 10.13 16.55
C ASP A 241 -2.54 11.24 17.55
N TRP A 242 -1.42 11.94 17.31
CA TRP A 242 -0.81 12.79 18.33
C TRP A 242 -0.81 14.28 18.01
N SER A 243 -1.06 14.71 16.76
CA SER A 243 -1.00 16.14 16.42
C SER A 243 -2.04 16.97 17.18
N ALA A 244 -3.29 16.54 17.20
CA ALA A 244 -4.37 17.22 17.93
C ALA A 244 -4.17 17.13 19.45
N VAL A 245 -3.66 15.99 19.96
CA VAL A 245 -3.33 15.81 21.39
C VAL A 245 -2.23 16.77 21.80
N TYR A 246 -1.18 16.90 21.00
CA TYR A 246 -0.07 17.83 21.28
C TYR A 246 -0.54 19.30 21.37
N LEU A 247 -1.34 19.75 20.39
CA LEU A 247 -1.85 21.11 20.39
C LEU A 247 -2.79 21.37 21.57
N ARG A 248 -3.67 20.41 21.88
CA ARG A 248 -4.66 20.55 22.95
C ARG A 248 -3.98 20.52 24.33
N ASP A 249 -3.21 19.50 24.61
CA ASP A 249 -2.75 19.19 25.96
C ASP A 249 -1.44 19.90 26.33
N ARG A 250 -0.58 20.20 25.34
CA ARG A 250 0.75 20.82 25.58
C ARG A 250 0.79 22.30 25.23
N LEU A 251 0.01 22.72 24.22
CA LEU A 251 -0.04 24.13 23.81
C LEU A 251 -1.31 24.85 24.26
N GLY A 252 -2.22 24.16 24.98
CA GLY A 252 -3.40 24.76 25.58
C GLY A 252 -4.41 25.35 24.60
N THR A 253 -4.43 24.87 23.35
CA THR A 253 -5.32 25.43 22.33
C THR A 253 -6.76 24.98 22.51
N SER A 254 -7.70 25.68 21.85
CA SER A 254 -9.07 25.20 21.74
C SER A 254 -9.10 23.87 20.98
N ALA A 255 -10.13 23.06 21.22
CA ALA A 255 -10.28 21.77 20.57
C ALA A 255 -10.42 21.90 19.04
N GLY A 256 -11.09 22.96 18.56
CA GLY A 256 -11.20 23.25 17.13
C GLY A 256 -9.85 23.61 16.49
N PHE A 257 -9.05 24.44 17.17
CA PHE A 257 -7.72 24.80 16.68
C PHE A 257 -6.79 23.58 16.66
N ALA A 258 -6.88 22.70 17.67
CA ALA A 258 -6.06 21.48 17.74
C ALA A 258 -6.28 20.56 16.52
N ALA A 259 -7.53 20.46 16.04
CA ALA A 259 -7.87 19.65 14.86
C ALA A 259 -7.21 20.17 13.56
N LEU A 260 -6.84 21.46 13.48
CA LEU A 260 -6.18 22.04 12.31
C LEU A 260 -4.81 21.42 12.04
N ALA A 261 -4.12 20.90 13.05
CA ALA A 261 -2.80 20.29 12.86
C ALA A 261 -2.91 19.06 11.96
N PHE A 262 -3.84 18.15 12.24
CA PHE A 262 -4.06 16.99 11.39
C PHE A 262 -4.66 17.36 10.04
N ALA A 263 -5.61 18.29 9.99
CA ALA A 263 -6.19 18.76 8.72
C ALA A 263 -5.12 19.33 7.79
N ALA A 264 -4.23 20.17 8.31
CA ALA A 264 -3.13 20.76 7.55
C ALA A 264 -2.15 19.68 7.03
N PHE A 265 -1.80 18.70 7.87
CA PHE A 265 -1.01 17.53 7.48
C PHE A 265 -1.68 16.75 6.33
N ALA A 266 -2.97 16.43 6.47
CA ALA A 266 -3.70 15.64 5.48
C ALA A 266 -3.86 16.36 4.13
N VAL A 267 -4.11 17.67 4.16
CA VAL A 267 -4.20 18.51 2.95
C VAL A 267 -2.87 18.51 2.20
N THR A 268 -1.77 18.84 2.89
CA THR A 268 -0.46 18.93 2.25
C THR A 268 0.04 17.58 1.74
N MET A 269 -0.25 16.49 2.45
CA MET A 269 0.01 15.14 1.99
C MET A 269 -0.76 14.82 0.71
N THR A 270 -2.04 15.15 0.65
CA THR A 270 -2.87 14.90 -0.54
C THR A 270 -2.37 15.69 -1.75
N VAL A 271 -2.05 16.98 -1.56
CA VAL A 271 -1.47 17.82 -2.61
C VAL A 271 -0.11 17.27 -3.07
N GLY A 272 0.75 16.89 -2.13
CA GLY A 272 2.05 16.30 -2.43
C GLY A 272 1.95 14.99 -3.23
N ARG A 273 0.98 14.13 -2.91
CA ARG A 273 0.67 12.92 -3.70
C ARG A 273 0.24 13.26 -5.12
N ALA A 274 -0.59 14.27 -5.30
CA ALA A 274 -1.09 14.66 -6.63
C ALA A 274 0.04 15.16 -7.57
N VAL A 275 1.04 15.87 -7.02
CA VAL A 275 2.18 16.37 -7.81
C VAL A 275 3.39 15.43 -7.80
N GLY A 276 3.36 14.40 -6.98
CA GLY A 276 4.48 13.51 -6.69
C GLY A 276 5.10 12.87 -7.92
N ASP A 277 4.30 12.33 -8.83
CA ASP A 277 4.79 11.69 -10.05
C ASP A 277 5.55 12.66 -10.96
N SER A 278 5.10 13.92 -11.04
CA SER A 278 5.78 14.96 -11.80
C SER A 278 7.14 15.31 -11.19
N LEU A 279 7.21 15.41 -9.86
CA LEU A 279 8.45 15.64 -9.14
C LEU A 279 9.43 14.47 -9.30
N ILE A 280 8.93 13.22 -9.25
CA ILE A 280 9.74 12.01 -9.45
C ILE A 280 10.37 12.00 -10.85
N ARG A 281 9.59 12.32 -11.88
CA ARG A 281 10.11 12.41 -13.25
C ARG A 281 11.21 13.46 -13.39
N ARG A 282 11.10 14.58 -12.68
CA ARG A 282 12.05 15.70 -12.77
C ARG A 282 13.33 15.46 -11.95
N PHE A 283 13.24 14.93 -10.74
CA PHE A 283 14.35 14.88 -9.79
C PHE A 283 14.86 13.45 -9.52
N GLY A 284 14.14 12.44 -9.98
CA GLY A 284 14.40 11.03 -9.68
C GLY A 284 13.96 10.62 -8.25
N VAL A 285 13.67 9.33 -8.07
CA VAL A 285 13.08 8.80 -6.83
C VAL A 285 14.00 9.04 -5.63
N VAL A 286 15.29 8.72 -5.72
CA VAL A 286 16.20 8.79 -4.57
C VAL A 286 16.41 10.22 -4.07
N SER A 287 16.64 11.17 -4.99
CA SER A 287 16.85 12.57 -4.64
C SER A 287 15.58 13.18 -4.04
N LEU A 288 14.41 12.87 -4.62
CA LEU A 288 13.14 13.36 -4.12
C LEU A 288 12.85 12.80 -2.72
N ILE A 289 12.95 11.49 -2.50
CA ILE A 289 12.66 10.88 -1.19
C ILE A 289 13.64 11.41 -0.12
N ARG A 290 14.91 11.62 -0.47
CA ARG A 290 15.87 12.25 0.45
C ARG A 290 15.44 13.66 0.83
N ALA A 291 15.10 14.49 -0.15
CA ALA A 291 14.61 15.85 0.11
C ALA A 291 13.30 15.83 0.93
N CYS A 292 12.38 14.94 0.60
CA CYS A 292 11.10 14.76 1.28
C CYS A 292 11.28 14.37 2.76
N GLY A 293 12.17 13.42 3.06
CA GLY A 293 12.49 13.05 4.45
C GLY A 293 13.11 14.19 5.24
N LEU A 294 14.02 14.97 4.63
CA LEU A 294 14.60 16.16 5.27
C LEU A 294 13.56 17.26 5.50
N VAL A 295 12.73 17.55 4.51
CA VAL A 295 11.64 18.55 4.63
C VAL A 295 10.69 18.15 5.75
N ALA A 296 10.27 16.89 5.81
CA ALA A 296 9.43 16.37 6.87
C ALA A 296 10.10 16.56 8.25
N ALA A 297 11.33 16.12 8.40
CA ALA A 297 12.06 16.21 9.67
C ALA A 297 12.25 17.66 10.14
N ILE A 298 12.71 18.55 9.25
CA ILE A 298 12.93 19.98 9.56
C ILE A 298 11.61 20.66 9.89
N GLY A 299 10.54 20.39 9.12
CA GLY A 299 9.24 20.98 9.36
C GLY A 299 8.67 20.64 10.73
N LEU A 300 8.63 19.35 11.07
CA LEU A 300 8.11 18.93 12.37
C LEU A 300 9.02 19.37 13.50
N ALA A 301 10.34 19.19 13.39
CA ALA A 301 11.30 19.65 14.42
C ALA A 301 11.21 21.15 14.67
N GLY A 302 11.11 21.96 13.61
CA GLY A 302 10.95 23.41 13.71
C GLY A 302 9.64 23.80 14.42
N GLY A 303 8.51 23.18 14.03
CA GLY A 303 7.22 23.42 14.69
C GLY A 303 7.24 23.07 16.18
N LEU A 304 7.87 21.95 16.54
CA LEU A 304 8.04 21.54 17.94
C LEU A 304 9.01 22.46 18.70
N ALA A 305 10.10 22.90 18.07
CA ALA A 305 11.11 23.75 18.69
C ALA A 305 10.57 25.14 19.04
N VAL A 306 9.84 25.77 18.12
CA VAL A 306 9.21 27.09 18.34
C VAL A 306 8.17 27.03 19.45
N GLY A 307 7.41 25.93 19.56
CA GLY A 307 6.52 25.64 20.69
C GLY A 307 5.29 26.55 20.79
N ASN A 308 4.86 27.16 19.70
CA ASN A 308 3.58 27.88 19.65
C ASN A 308 2.58 27.15 18.71
N PRO A 309 1.25 27.40 18.89
CA PRO A 309 0.22 26.70 18.14
C PRO A 309 0.32 26.84 16.62
N ALA A 310 0.59 28.03 16.10
CA ALA A 310 0.67 28.29 14.67
C ALA A 310 1.90 27.58 14.04
N ALA A 311 3.07 27.63 14.70
CA ALA A 311 4.25 26.93 14.26
C ALA A 311 4.06 25.40 14.30
N ALA A 312 3.33 24.87 15.26
CA ALA A 312 3.02 23.44 15.33
C ALA A 312 2.15 23.01 14.14
N VAL A 313 1.08 23.76 13.82
CA VAL A 313 0.25 23.50 12.63
C VAL A 313 1.08 23.56 11.35
N ALA A 314 1.90 24.59 11.17
CA ALA A 314 2.80 24.72 10.02
C ALA A 314 3.82 23.55 9.98
N GLY A 315 4.35 23.14 11.11
CA GLY A 315 5.27 22.00 11.24
C GLY A 315 4.62 20.69 10.76
N PHE A 316 3.38 20.40 11.20
CA PHE A 316 2.63 19.23 10.75
C PHE A 316 2.26 19.32 9.26
N ALA A 317 1.95 20.52 8.74
CA ALA A 317 1.70 20.71 7.32
C ALA A 317 2.96 20.39 6.48
N VAL A 318 4.12 20.91 6.86
CA VAL A 318 5.40 20.62 6.17
C VAL A 318 5.77 19.14 6.29
N PHE A 319 5.50 18.53 7.45
CA PHE A 319 5.69 17.11 7.68
C PHE A 319 4.85 16.26 6.72
N GLY A 320 3.57 16.59 6.52
CA GLY A 320 2.70 15.91 5.57
C GLY A 320 3.16 16.04 4.13
N ALA A 321 3.58 17.25 3.72
CA ALA A 321 4.14 17.46 2.39
C ALA A 321 5.39 16.59 2.15
N GLY A 322 6.27 16.50 3.16
CA GLY A 322 7.48 15.68 3.07
C GLY A 322 7.22 14.17 3.05
N LEU A 323 6.21 13.67 3.74
CA LEU A 323 5.90 12.22 3.73
C LEU A 323 5.09 11.77 2.52
N SER A 324 4.47 12.68 1.78
CA SER A 324 3.42 12.42 0.80
C SER A 324 3.74 11.36 -0.25
N VAL A 325 4.98 11.31 -0.75
CA VAL A 325 5.39 10.41 -1.83
C VAL A 325 6.16 9.17 -1.34
N VAL A 326 6.47 9.09 -0.04
CA VAL A 326 7.35 8.05 0.49
C VAL A 326 6.72 6.67 0.40
N VAL A 327 5.52 6.48 0.96
CA VAL A 327 4.82 5.18 0.98
C VAL A 327 4.54 4.65 -0.42
N PRO A 328 3.97 5.43 -1.37
CA PRO A 328 3.77 4.95 -2.74
C PRO A 328 5.05 4.46 -3.41
N GLN A 329 6.18 5.16 -3.21
CA GLN A 329 7.45 4.78 -3.83
C GLN A 329 8.07 3.53 -3.18
N VAL A 330 7.92 3.37 -1.87
CA VAL A 330 8.36 2.16 -1.15
C VAL A 330 7.57 0.95 -1.63
N PHE A 331 6.27 1.06 -1.77
CA PHE A 331 5.42 -0.04 -2.24
C PHE A 331 5.69 -0.37 -3.71
N ALA A 332 5.86 0.64 -4.56
CA ALA A 332 6.26 0.43 -5.96
C ALA A 332 7.63 -0.27 -6.07
N ALA A 333 8.59 0.08 -5.20
CA ALA A 333 9.89 -0.61 -5.13
C ALA A 333 9.74 -2.04 -4.61
N GLY A 334 8.83 -2.28 -3.65
CA GLY A 334 8.49 -3.61 -3.14
C GLY A 334 8.00 -4.55 -4.23
N GLY A 335 7.09 -4.08 -5.09
CA GLY A 335 6.59 -4.86 -6.23
C GLY A 335 7.68 -5.19 -7.27
N ARG A 336 8.73 -4.37 -7.36
CA ARG A 336 9.88 -4.60 -8.26
C ARG A 336 11.05 -5.38 -7.62
N ALA A 337 10.98 -5.66 -6.30
CA ALA A 337 12.08 -6.27 -5.57
C ALA A 337 12.35 -7.73 -5.95
N ASP A 338 11.31 -8.45 -6.34
CA ASP A 338 11.37 -9.84 -6.81
C ASP A 338 10.56 -9.96 -8.11
N PRO A 339 11.20 -9.91 -9.28
CA PRO A 339 10.52 -10.05 -10.57
C PRO A 339 9.79 -11.39 -10.76
N ALA A 340 10.28 -12.46 -10.13
CA ALA A 340 9.65 -13.77 -10.21
C ALA A 340 8.37 -13.87 -9.38
N ARG A 341 8.25 -13.06 -8.28
CA ARG A 341 7.10 -13.09 -7.38
C ARG A 341 6.74 -11.68 -6.89
N PRO A 342 6.37 -10.75 -7.78
CA PRO A 342 6.19 -9.33 -7.45
C PRO A 342 5.09 -9.10 -6.40
N GLY A 343 3.97 -9.82 -6.48
CA GLY A 343 2.88 -9.74 -5.50
C GLY A 343 3.31 -10.19 -4.09
N SER A 344 4.07 -11.29 -3.99
CA SER A 344 4.59 -11.78 -2.70
C SER A 344 5.60 -10.82 -2.07
N ALA A 345 6.47 -10.22 -2.89
CA ALA A 345 7.43 -9.22 -2.42
C ALA A 345 6.74 -7.97 -1.89
N LEU A 346 5.77 -7.44 -2.64
CA LEU A 346 4.95 -6.30 -2.22
C LEU A 346 4.19 -6.60 -0.92
N ALA A 347 3.52 -7.76 -0.83
CA ALA A 347 2.76 -8.15 0.35
C ALA A 347 3.64 -8.21 1.61
N LYS A 348 4.89 -8.68 1.50
CA LYS A 348 5.83 -8.69 2.61
C LYS A 348 6.25 -7.28 3.05
N VAL A 349 6.53 -6.39 2.11
CA VAL A 349 6.89 -4.98 2.41
C VAL A 349 5.72 -4.27 3.09
N VAL A 350 4.51 -4.42 2.57
CA VAL A 350 3.27 -3.84 3.12
C VAL A 350 3.00 -4.40 4.52
N GLY A 351 3.09 -5.73 4.71
CA GLY A 351 2.85 -6.38 5.99
C GLY A 351 3.83 -5.93 7.09
N ILE A 352 5.13 -5.81 6.75
CA ILE A 352 6.14 -5.26 7.68
C ILE A 352 5.80 -3.80 8.01
N GLY A 353 5.43 -3.00 7.01
CA GLY A 353 5.07 -1.59 7.18
C GLY A 353 3.89 -1.40 8.13
N TYR A 354 2.81 -2.13 7.95
CA TYR A 354 1.63 -2.07 8.81
C TYR A 354 1.90 -2.57 10.23
N ALA A 355 2.75 -3.59 10.41
CA ALA A 355 3.16 -4.01 11.74
C ALA A 355 3.87 -2.89 12.52
N GLY A 356 4.71 -2.09 11.83
CA GLY A 356 5.37 -0.93 12.42
C GLY A 356 4.41 0.23 12.72
N GLN A 357 3.49 0.53 11.80
CA GLN A 357 2.43 1.51 12.04
C GLN A 357 1.62 1.15 13.28
N SER A 358 1.33 -0.13 13.45
CA SER A 358 0.59 -0.66 14.60
C SER A 358 1.28 -0.38 15.92
N ALA A 359 2.60 -0.48 15.98
CA ALA A 359 3.39 -0.23 17.18
C ALA A 359 3.55 1.28 17.51
N GLY A 360 3.41 2.16 16.51
CA GLY A 360 3.67 3.59 16.62
C GLY A 360 2.99 4.28 17.79
N PRO A 361 1.65 4.18 17.94
CA PRO A 361 0.93 4.85 19.02
C PRO A 361 1.40 4.43 20.42
N ALA A 362 1.62 3.12 20.62
CA ALA A 362 2.09 2.58 21.90
C ALA A 362 3.51 3.05 22.23
N VAL A 363 4.41 3.07 21.25
CA VAL A 363 5.81 3.53 21.42
C VAL A 363 5.84 5.02 21.76
N ILE A 364 5.08 5.85 21.02
CA ILE A 364 5.02 7.29 21.28
C ILE A 364 4.34 7.57 22.63
N GLY A 365 3.27 6.86 22.96
CA GLY A 365 2.58 6.99 24.24
C GLY A 365 3.46 6.63 25.43
N ALA A 366 4.22 5.52 25.34
CA ALA A 366 5.18 5.12 26.36
C ALA A 366 6.31 6.15 26.50
N ALA A 367 6.88 6.63 25.40
CA ALA A 367 7.87 7.70 25.43
C ALA A 367 7.29 8.99 26.04
N ALA A 368 6.04 9.34 25.70
CA ALA A 368 5.38 10.53 26.21
C ALA A 368 5.14 10.48 27.73
N SER A 369 4.91 9.29 28.29
CA SER A 369 4.78 9.12 29.74
C SER A 369 6.11 9.31 30.51
N LEU A 370 7.25 9.08 29.84
CA LEU A 370 8.60 9.21 30.44
C LEU A 370 9.18 10.61 30.27
N VAL A 371 9.12 11.16 29.06
CA VAL A 371 9.81 12.41 28.70
C VAL A 371 8.88 13.54 28.25
N GLY A 372 7.58 13.30 28.27
CA GLY A 372 6.54 14.23 27.80
C GLY A 372 6.34 14.16 26.27
N LEU A 373 5.12 14.51 25.84
CA LEU A 373 4.69 14.35 24.44
C LEU A 373 5.54 15.16 23.45
N ARG A 374 6.00 16.36 23.81
CA ARG A 374 6.86 17.19 22.94
C ARG A 374 8.14 16.46 22.54
N LEU A 375 8.83 15.83 23.51
CA LEU A 375 10.06 15.09 23.24
C LEU A 375 9.77 13.73 22.58
N ALA A 376 8.65 13.08 22.92
CA ALA A 376 8.22 11.84 22.26
C ALA A 376 7.97 12.05 20.77
N LEU A 377 7.50 13.21 20.35
CA LEU A 377 7.33 13.57 18.93
C LEU A 377 8.67 13.80 18.20
N ALA A 378 9.82 13.71 18.86
CA ALA A 378 11.10 13.56 18.17
C ALA A 378 11.21 12.19 17.45
N ILE A 379 10.45 11.17 17.87
CA ILE A 379 10.46 9.86 17.21
C ILE A 379 10.09 9.99 15.73
N PRO A 380 8.92 10.56 15.31
CA PRO A 380 8.61 10.74 13.90
C PRO A 380 9.60 11.65 13.16
N VAL A 381 10.26 12.62 13.83
CA VAL A 381 11.36 13.40 13.25
C VAL A 381 12.53 12.49 12.88
N LEU A 382 12.95 11.61 13.80
CA LEU A 382 14.04 10.65 13.57
C LEU A 382 13.68 9.63 12.48
N LEU A 383 12.43 9.17 12.42
CA LEU A 383 11.95 8.31 11.35
C LEU A 383 12.03 9.01 9.99
N ALA A 384 11.66 10.29 9.91
CA ALA A 384 11.77 11.08 8.68
C ALA A 384 13.25 11.30 8.27
N LEU A 385 14.15 11.54 9.21
CA LEU A 385 15.58 11.58 8.93
C LEU A 385 16.12 10.24 8.43
N TRP A 386 15.67 9.13 9.02
CA TRP A 386 16.04 7.80 8.56
C TRP A 386 15.55 7.54 7.13
N ILE A 387 14.34 7.99 6.76
CA ILE A 387 13.83 7.93 5.40
C ILE A 387 14.79 8.64 4.43
N ALA A 388 15.29 9.83 4.79
CA ALA A 388 16.23 10.57 3.97
C ALA A 388 17.56 9.81 3.78
N VAL A 389 18.08 9.20 4.85
CA VAL A 389 19.33 8.41 4.84
C VAL A 389 19.14 7.12 4.03
N ALA A 390 18.02 6.41 4.24
CA ALA A 390 17.71 5.14 3.60
C ALA A 390 17.16 5.27 2.17
N ALA A 391 16.92 6.47 1.66
CA ALA A 391 16.44 6.70 0.30
C ALA A 391 17.19 5.93 -0.82
N PRO A 392 18.52 5.68 -0.76
CA PRO A 392 19.23 4.87 -1.74
C PRO A 392 18.72 3.43 -1.89
N VAL A 393 18.02 2.89 -0.90
CA VAL A 393 17.38 1.57 -0.98
C VAL A 393 16.34 1.51 -2.12
N LEU A 394 15.76 2.66 -2.47
CA LEU A 394 14.80 2.80 -3.57
C LEU A 394 15.46 2.85 -4.96
N ARG A 395 16.78 2.84 -5.05
CA ARG A 395 17.44 2.66 -6.34
C ARG A 395 16.93 1.36 -6.93
N ALA A 396 16.34 1.43 -8.13
CA ALA A 396 16.06 0.21 -8.88
C ALA A 396 17.35 -0.61 -8.86
N PRO A 397 17.30 -1.93 -8.55
CA PRO A 397 18.45 -2.78 -8.79
C PRO A 397 18.91 -2.46 -10.21
N ALA A 398 20.22 -2.20 -10.39
CA ALA A 398 20.76 -1.92 -11.71
C ALA A 398 20.15 -2.98 -12.63
N ARG A 399 19.34 -2.54 -13.60
CA ARG A 399 18.69 -3.44 -14.55
C ARG A 399 19.82 -4.31 -15.07
N THR A 400 19.79 -5.59 -14.70
CA THR A 400 20.73 -6.57 -15.20
C THR A 400 20.80 -6.41 -16.72
N ALA A 401 21.95 -6.00 -17.22
CA ALA A 401 22.44 -5.97 -18.58
C ALA A 401 21.52 -5.47 -19.74
N TYR A 402 20.19 -5.46 -19.60
CA TYR A 402 19.26 -5.02 -20.63
C TYR A 402 19.06 -3.50 -20.74
N GLY A 403 19.66 -2.70 -19.86
CA GLY A 403 19.54 -1.22 -19.83
C GLY A 403 20.87 -0.47 -20.00
N ARG A 404 21.96 -1.12 -20.36
CA ARG A 404 23.12 -0.45 -20.91
C ARG A 404 22.77 -0.08 -22.34
N HIS A 405 23.09 1.14 -22.78
CA HIS A 405 23.00 1.55 -24.18
C HIS A 405 23.67 0.47 -25.05
N MET A 406 22.87 -0.48 -25.51
CA MET A 406 23.33 -1.44 -26.51
C MET A 406 23.34 -0.68 -27.83
N ASP A 407 24.48 -0.65 -28.49
CA ASP A 407 24.54 -0.17 -29.85
C ASP A 407 23.82 -1.13 -30.81
N ASP A 408 23.53 -0.69 -32.02
CA ASP A 408 22.82 -1.52 -33.00
C ASP A 408 23.54 -2.85 -33.27
N LYS A 409 24.88 -2.87 -33.12
CA LYS A 409 25.73 -4.04 -33.35
C LYS A 409 25.59 -5.06 -32.20
N GLU A 410 25.53 -4.56 -30.97
CA GLU A 410 25.30 -5.38 -29.77
C GLU A 410 23.85 -5.95 -29.76
N ILE A 411 22.85 -5.17 -30.19
CA ILE A 411 21.47 -5.64 -30.34
C ILE A 411 21.39 -6.74 -31.39
N MET A 412 22.03 -6.55 -32.55
CA MET A 412 22.10 -7.57 -33.62
C MET A 412 22.85 -8.84 -33.20
N GLY A 413 23.93 -8.69 -32.42
CA GLY A 413 24.66 -9.83 -31.82
C GLY A 413 23.72 -10.62 -30.87
N ARG A 414 22.98 -9.94 -30.05
CA ARG A 414 22.01 -10.57 -29.11
C ARG A 414 20.85 -11.26 -29.82
N ILE A 415 20.33 -10.65 -30.89
CA ILE A 415 19.32 -11.27 -31.77
C ILE A 415 19.88 -12.59 -32.36
N SER A 416 21.12 -12.59 -32.85
CA SER A 416 21.73 -13.79 -33.40
C SER A 416 21.90 -14.92 -32.37
N GLU A 417 22.31 -14.58 -31.15
CA GLU A 417 22.40 -15.57 -30.05
C GLU A 417 21.03 -16.14 -29.67
N LEU A 418 19.99 -15.27 -29.59
CA LEU A 418 18.65 -15.73 -29.27
C LEU A 418 18.02 -16.59 -30.35
N ILE A 419 18.23 -16.27 -31.64
CA ILE A 419 17.80 -17.10 -32.77
C ILE A 419 18.48 -18.47 -32.73
N GLN A 420 19.77 -18.53 -32.41
CA GLN A 420 20.48 -19.80 -32.28
C GLN A 420 19.91 -20.61 -31.10
N THR A 421 19.68 -19.99 -29.96
CA THR A 421 19.05 -20.64 -28.78
C THR A 421 17.67 -21.18 -29.10
N GLU A 422 16.84 -20.37 -29.79
CA GLU A 422 15.48 -20.77 -30.22
C GLU A 422 15.55 -21.98 -31.16
N HIS A 423 16.50 -22.00 -32.11
CA HIS A 423 16.68 -23.08 -33.04
C HIS A 423 17.10 -24.38 -32.33
N GLU A 424 18.06 -24.30 -31.43
CA GLU A 424 18.53 -25.43 -30.60
C GLU A 424 17.39 -26.00 -29.74
N LEU A 425 16.56 -25.13 -29.13
CA LEU A 425 15.39 -25.53 -28.31
C LEU A 425 14.30 -26.20 -29.18
N ARG A 426 14.04 -25.68 -30.37
CA ARG A 426 13.07 -26.28 -31.34
C ARG A 426 13.56 -27.64 -31.88
N ASP A 427 14.84 -27.78 -32.18
CA ASP A 427 15.41 -29.04 -32.60
C ASP A 427 15.34 -30.10 -31.49
N GLN A 428 15.57 -29.71 -30.24
CA GLN A 428 15.43 -30.57 -29.09
C GLN A 428 13.97 -31.00 -28.88
N LEU A 429 13.02 -30.07 -29.07
CA LEU A 429 11.58 -30.36 -29.03
C LEU A 429 11.19 -31.35 -30.14
N ALA A 430 11.62 -31.11 -31.37
CA ALA A 430 11.32 -31.97 -32.53
C ALA A 430 11.91 -33.37 -32.40
N SER A 431 13.07 -33.51 -31.73
CA SER A 431 13.71 -34.81 -31.47
C SER A 431 13.15 -35.56 -30.27
N GLY A 432 12.10 -35.04 -29.59
CA GLY A 432 11.47 -35.67 -28.42
C GLY A 432 12.36 -35.72 -27.17
N ARG A 433 13.45 -34.98 -27.15
CA ARG A 433 14.37 -34.88 -26.00
C ARG A 433 13.88 -33.87 -24.94
N LEU A 434 12.87 -33.09 -25.28
CA LEU A 434 12.26 -32.09 -24.44
C LEU A 434 10.82 -32.53 -24.11
N SER A 435 10.61 -32.98 -22.90
CA SER A 435 9.27 -33.44 -22.44
C SER A 435 8.70 -32.62 -21.29
N SER A 436 9.38 -31.59 -20.82
CA SER A 436 8.97 -30.85 -19.62
C SER A 436 8.36 -29.46 -19.92
N GLU A 437 7.42 -29.08 -19.10
CA GLU A 437 6.77 -27.76 -19.10
C GLU A 437 7.79 -26.60 -18.94
N GLN A 438 8.90 -26.87 -18.22
CA GLN A 438 9.99 -25.91 -18.01
C GLN A 438 10.76 -25.56 -19.30
N GLU A 439 10.81 -26.46 -20.25
CA GLU A 439 11.53 -26.27 -21.51
C GLU A 439 10.67 -25.54 -22.55
N ARG A 440 9.36 -25.75 -22.51
CA ARG A 440 8.42 -24.90 -23.28
C ARG A 440 8.46 -23.46 -22.77
N GLU A 441 8.58 -23.26 -21.45
CA GLU A 441 8.74 -21.94 -20.86
C GLU A 441 10.03 -21.26 -21.28
N ARG A 442 11.15 -22.02 -21.47
CA ARG A 442 12.43 -21.48 -21.98
C ARG A 442 12.30 -21.03 -23.43
N LEU A 443 11.63 -21.79 -24.27
CA LEU A 443 11.39 -21.42 -25.67
C LEU A 443 10.57 -20.12 -25.73
N ARG A 444 9.47 -20.06 -24.98
CA ARG A 444 8.65 -18.85 -24.88
C ARG A 444 9.44 -17.64 -24.38
N SER A 445 10.26 -17.82 -23.33
CA SER A 445 11.10 -16.74 -22.82
C SER A 445 12.16 -16.27 -23.83
N ALA A 446 12.66 -17.14 -24.71
CA ALA A 446 13.59 -16.78 -25.78
C ALA A 446 12.87 -16.00 -26.89
N GLU A 447 11.66 -16.43 -27.29
CA GLU A 447 10.80 -15.74 -28.27
C GLU A 447 10.44 -14.31 -27.77
N GLU A 448 9.98 -14.18 -26.53
CA GLU A 448 9.68 -12.89 -25.90
C GLU A 448 10.89 -11.94 -25.87
N ALA A 449 12.08 -12.47 -25.55
CA ALA A 449 13.31 -11.68 -25.55
C ALA A 449 13.74 -11.26 -26.97
N LEU A 450 13.50 -12.10 -27.96
CA LEU A 450 13.78 -11.81 -29.37
C LEU A 450 12.90 -10.68 -29.89
N ASP A 451 11.61 -10.71 -29.60
CA ASP A 451 10.65 -9.68 -29.98
C ASP A 451 10.98 -8.33 -29.34
N GLN A 452 11.39 -8.32 -28.07
CA GLN A 452 11.86 -7.11 -27.41
C GLN A 452 13.11 -6.50 -28.07
N CYS A 453 14.07 -7.34 -28.49
CA CYS A 453 15.27 -6.88 -29.19
C CYS A 453 14.92 -6.28 -30.57
N TRP A 454 14.01 -6.88 -31.31
CA TRP A 454 13.54 -6.37 -32.61
C TRP A 454 12.76 -5.06 -32.45
N ASP A 455 11.92 -4.94 -31.42
CA ASP A 455 11.19 -3.69 -31.14
C ASP A 455 12.17 -2.57 -30.79
N LEU A 456 13.16 -2.82 -29.93
CA LEU A 456 14.19 -1.85 -29.57
C LEU A 456 14.98 -1.38 -30.80
N LEU A 457 15.35 -2.29 -31.69
CA LEU A 457 16.05 -1.93 -32.92
C LEU A 457 15.19 -1.07 -33.84
N ARG A 458 13.90 -1.38 -33.97
CA ARG A 458 12.92 -0.57 -34.73
C ARG A 458 12.79 0.84 -34.15
N GLN A 459 12.67 0.97 -32.83
CA GLN A 459 12.59 2.26 -32.15
C GLN A 459 13.86 3.10 -32.39
N ARG A 460 15.06 2.50 -32.29
CA ARG A 460 16.33 3.18 -32.53
C ARG A 460 16.45 3.68 -33.97
N ARG A 461 16.04 2.86 -34.95
CA ARG A 461 16.02 3.24 -36.38
C ARG A 461 15.04 4.38 -36.64
N ALA A 462 13.81 4.30 -36.13
CA ALA A 462 12.82 5.36 -36.27
C ALA A 462 13.33 6.70 -35.69
N ARG A 463 13.87 6.70 -34.48
CA ARG A 463 14.44 7.92 -33.87
C ARG A 463 15.56 8.53 -34.69
N ARG A 464 16.44 7.70 -35.26
CA ARG A 464 17.51 8.17 -36.15
C ARG A 464 16.96 8.81 -37.43
N GLU A 465 15.90 8.25 -37.98
CA GLU A 465 15.23 8.76 -39.16
C GLU A 465 14.56 10.12 -38.92
N PHE A 466 14.02 10.33 -37.70
CA PHE A 466 13.44 11.61 -37.28
C PHE A 466 14.43 12.58 -36.63
N GLY A 467 15.75 12.30 -36.67
CA GLY A 467 16.78 13.20 -36.13
C GLY A 467 16.84 13.24 -34.59
N GLU A 468 16.18 12.28 -33.92
CA GLU A 468 16.21 12.14 -32.46
C GLU A 468 17.40 11.26 -32.02
N ASN A 469 17.78 11.37 -30.72
CA ASN A 469 18.84 10.54 -30.17
C ASN A 469 18.43 9.06 -30.08
N PRO A 470 19.00 8.14 -30.84
CA PRO A 470 18.68 6.71 -30.82
C PRO A 470 18.96 6.06 -29.46
N ASP A 471 19.90 6.62 -28.68
CA ASP A 471 20.25 6.07 -27.36
C ASP A 471 19.18 6.34 -26.30
N SER A 472 18.18 7.17 -26.59
CA SER A 472 17.01 7.36 -25.73
C SER A 472 15.93 6.27 -25.90
N ALA A 473 16.08 5.34 -26.87
CA ALA A 473 15.19 4.19 -27.02
C ALA A 473 15.37 3.20 -25.84
N THR A 474 14.27 2.67 -25.35
CA THR A 474 14.24 1.69 -24.24
C THR A 474 13.40 0.48 -24.63
N ALA A 475 13.84 -0.72 -24.25
CA ALA A 475 13.05 -1.92 -24.46
C ALA A 475 11.68 -1.81 -23.79
N ARG A 476 10.60 -2.07 -24.52
CA ARG A 476 9.24 -2.07 -24.01
C ARG A 476 8.92 -3.36 -23.25
N PRO A 477 7.96 -3.33 -22.32
CA PRO A 477 7.45 -4.54 -21.70
C PRO A 477 6.91 -5.54 -22.74
N VAL A 478 7.06 -6.83 -22.49
CA VAL A 478 6.59 -7.92 -23.38
C VAL A 478 5.12 -7.73 -23.79
N ALA A 479 4.24 -7.38 -22.84
CA ALA A 479 2.81 -7.16 -23.09
C ALA A 479 2.51 -6.02 -24.10
N GLU A 480 3.40 -5.04 -24.24
CA GLU A 480 3.27 -3.98 -25.25
C GLU A 480 3.79 -4.45 -26.63
N VAL A 481 4.79 -5.32 -26.65
CA VAL A 481 5.42 -5.81 -27.89
C VAL A 481 4.53 -6.85 -28.55
N GLU A 482 3.95 -7.77 -27.79
CA GLU A 482 3.01 -8.80 -28.29
C GLU A 482 1.63 -8.23 -28.69
N GLY A 483 1.24 -7.07 -28.16
CA GLY A 483 -0.05 -6.42 -28.46
C GLY A 483 -0.13 -5.77 -29.85
N TYR A 484 0.97 -5.67 -30.59
CA TYR A 484 0.96 -5.25 -31.99
C TYR A 484 0.55 -6.42 -32.88
N GLN A 485 -0.76 -6.67 -33.00
CA GLN A 485 -1.29 -7.43 -34.14
C GLN A 485 -1.07 -6.60 -35.41
N GLN A 486 -0.40 -7.24 -36.38
CA GLN A 486 -0.17 -6.72 -37.73
C GLN A 486 -1.49 -6.49 -38.47
#